data_a55fa28cda53ed3c40e167bb213a6906
#
_entry.id   a55fa28cda53ed3c40e167bb213a6906
#
_cell.length_a   1.000
_cell.length_b   1.000
_cell.length_c   1.000
_cell.angle_alpha   90.00
_cell.angle_beta   90.00
_cell.angle_gamma   90.00
#
_symmetry.space_group_name_H-M   'P 1'
#
loop_
_entity.id
_entity.type
_entity.pdbx_description
1 polymer ?
#
loop_
_entity_poly.entity_id
_entity_poly.type
_entity_poly.pdbx_seq_one_letter_code
_entity_poly.pdbx_strand_id
1 'polypeptide(L)'
;FARMLADGITEVMVQPTHVIKGIENEQMMEEIRSFSEHFEKISVGEPLLSSEEDFRKVIEAVMEEQEDLEEQEALVFMGHGTEHHVNPVYAALDYMFKDLGYKNVHVGTVEAYPSLESALRLIRVSGVKEIRLAPFMVVAGDHAINDMAGEEEDSWKSRLEAEGYSVSCVMKGLGEYREIQNLYAEHAKNAKPL
;
A
#
# COMPACT_ATOMS: atom_id res chain seq x y z
N PHE A 1 -10.15 -22.63 7.30
CA PHE A 1 -11.58 -22.93 7.33
C PHE A 1 -11.84 -24.35 7.84
N ALA A 2 -11.23 -25.40 7.26
CA ALA A 2 -11.47 -26.79 7.67
C ALA A 2 -11.26 -27.02 9.17
N ARG A 3 -10.24 -26.42 9.79
CA ARG A 3 -10.02 -26.50 11.24
C ARG A 3 -11.11 -25.78 12.04
N MET A 4 -11.56 -24.61 11.57
CA MET A 4 -12.65 -23.87 12.24
C MET A 4 -13.94 -24.69 12.29
N LEU A 5 -14.26 -25.37 11.19
CA LEU A 5 -15.42 -26.29 11.13
C LEU A 5 -15.27 -27.46 12.09
N ALA A 6 -14.08 -28.07 12.15
CA ALA A 6 -13.81 -29.15 13.08
C ALA A 6 -13.91 -28.72 14.56
N ASP A 7 -13.60 -27.46 14.84
CA ASP A 7 -13.73 -26.82 16.17
C ASP A 7 -15.17 -26.33 16.45
N GLY A 8 -16.12 -26.57 15.53
CA GLY A 8 -17.55 -26.23 15.70
C GLY A 8 -17.90 -24.75 15.52
N ILE A 9 -17.02 -23.99 14.85
CA ILE A 9 -17.28 -22.56 14.52
C ILE A 9 -18.27 -22.52 13.36
N THR A 10 -19.36 -21.78 13.53
CA THR A 10 -20.43 -21.66 12.52
C THR A 10 -20.48 -20.28 11.86
N GLU A 11 -19.94 -19.25 12.50
CA GLU A 11 -19.88 -17.89 11.95
C GLU A 11 -18.43 -17.40 11.87
N VAL A 12 -18.05 -16.83 10.72
CA VAL A 12 -16.69 -16.35 10.48
C VAL A 12 -16.76 -14.94 9.88
N MET A 13 -15.91 -14.06 10.36
CA MET A 13 -15.62 -12.77 9.71
C MET A 13 -14.17 -12.78 9.25
N VAL A 14 -13.97 -12.49 7.96
CA VAL A 14 -12.65 -12.40 7.33
C VAL A 14 -12.36 -10.94 7.02
N GLN A 15 -11.27 -10.41 7.59
CA GLN A 15 -10.75 -9.10 7.22
C GLN A 15 -9.43 -9.28 6.47
N PRO A 16 -9.39 -9.01 5.15
CA PRO A 16 -8.13 -9.01 4.42
C PRO A 16 -7.26 -7.84 4.86
N THR A 17 -5.96 -8.09 4.99
CA THR A 17 -4.98 -7.03 5.17
C THR A 17 -4.33 -6.60 3.84
N HIS A 18 -4.93 -6.98 2.72
CA HIS A 18 -4.50 -6.54 1.40
C HIS A 18 -4.67 -5.02 1.23
N VAL A 19 -3.73 -4.39 0.53
CA VAL A 19 -3.83 -2.95 0.21
C VAL A 19 -4.86 -2.72 -0.89
N ILE A 20 -4.93 -3.61 -1.88
CA ILE A 20 -5.78 -3.51 -3.07
C ILE A 20 -6.56 -4.80 -3.32
N LYS A 21 -7.60 -4.75 -4.18
CA LYS A 21 -8.34 -5.93 -4.67
C LYS A 21 -7.59 -6.62 -5.82
N GLY A 22 -6.34 -7.03 -5.56
CA GLY A 22 -5.48 -7.70 -6.52
C GLY A 22 -5.66 -9.21 -6.57
N ILE A 23 -4.69 -9.91 -7.19
CA ILE A 23 -4.68 -11.36 -7.39
C ILE A 23 -4.87 -12.11 -6.07
N GLU A 24 -4.13 -11.73 -5.02
CA GLU A 24 -4.19 -12.37 -3.71
C GLU A 24 -5.56 -12.22 -3.05
N ASN A 25 -6.21 -11.07 -3.27
CA ASN A 25 -7.57 -10.85 -2.78
C ASN A 25 -8.59 -11.72 -3.53
N GLU A 26 -8.46 -11.86 -4.85
CA GLU A 26 -9.32 -12.74 -5.64
C GLU A 26 -9.16 -14.21 -5.22
N GLN A 27 -7.92 -14.69 -5.07
CA GLN A 27 -7.62 -16.05 -4.59
C GLN A 27 -8.21 -16.30 -3.19
N MET A 28 -8.06 -15.34 -2.28
CA MET A 28 -8.68 -15.43 -0.96
C MET A 28 -10.21 -15.52 -1.07
N MET A 29 -10.83 -14.73 -1.94
CA MET A 29 -12.27 -14.73 -2.14
C MET A 29 -12.77 -16.05 -2.76
N GLU A 30 -12.01 -16.66 -3.66
CA GLU A 30 -12.30 -17.98 -4.21
C GLU A 30 -12.25 -19.06 -3.12
N GLU A 31 -11.23 -19.03 -2.28
CA GLU A 31 -11.10 -19.94 -1.13
C GLU A 31 -12.29 -19.77 -0.16
N ILE A 32 -12.64 -18.54 0.20
CA ILE A 32 -13.79 -18.26 1.08
C ILE A 32 -15.09 -18.82 0.48
N ARG A 33 -15.32 -18.59 -0.83
CA ARG A 33 -16.53 -19.10 -1.51
C ARG A 33 -16.61 -20.62 -1.51
N SER A 34 -15.47 -21.32 -1.60
CA SER A 34 -15.45 -22.77 -1.57
C SER A 34 -15.94 -23.37 -0.24
N PHE A 35 -15.88 -22.57 0.84
CA PHE A 35 -16.36 -22.95 2.17
C PHE A 35 -17.72 -22.35 2.56
N SER A 36 -18.32 -21.51 1.70
CA SER A 36 -19.50 -20.72 2.06
C SER A 36 -20.69 -21.56 2.54
N GLU A 37 -20.93 -22.72 1.93
CA GLU A 37 -22.04 -23.62 2.29
C GLU A 37 -21.82 -24.38 3.61
N HIS A 38 -20.62 -24.34 4.17
CA HIS A 38 -20.26 -25.08 5.38
C HIS A 38 -20.41 -24.24 6.66
N PHE A 39 -20.57 -22.92 6.53
CA PHE A 39 -20.78 -22.00 7.65
C PHE A 39 -22.19 -21.44 7.63
N GLU A 40 -22.74 -21.15 8.79
CA GLU A 40 -24.04 -20.45 8.90
C GLU A 40 -23.93 -19.00 8.41
N LYS A 41 -22.74 -18.41 8.60
CA LYS A 41 -22.46 -17.06 8.16
C LYS A 41 -20.97 -16.85 7.90
N ILE A 42 -20.66 -16.33 6.72
CA ILE A 42 -19.35 -15.72 6.43
C ILE A 42 -19.58 -14.25 6.08
N SER A 43 -18.82 -13.37 6.71
CA SER A 43 -18.77 -11.96 6.36
C SER A 43 -17.34 -11.57 5.97
N VAL A 44 -17.20 -10.69 4.97
CA VAL A 44 -15.89 -10.29 4.45
C VAL A 44 -15.78 -8.77 4.47
N GLY A 45 -14.71 -8.28 5.07
CA GLY A 45 -14.32 -6.88 5.03
C GLY A 45 -13.59 -6.53 3.75
N GLU A 46 -13.48 -5.23 3.48
CA GLU A 46 -12.84 -4.71 2.29
C GLU A 46 -11.32 -4.55 2.49
N PRO A 47 -10.49 -4.69 1.43
CA PRO A 47 -9.09 -4.24 1.43
C PRO A 47 -8.95 -2.75 1.72
N LEU A 48 -7.71 -2.29 1.98
CA LEU A 48 -7.43 -0.93 2.42
C LEU A 48 -7.92 0.14 1.44
N LEU A 49 -7.63 0.00 0.15
CA LEU A 49 -8.01 0.95 -0.90
C LEU A 49 -9.22 0.43 -1.68
N SER A 50 -10.41 0.55 -1.12
CA SER A 50 -11.64 0.00 -1.71
C SER A 50 -12.66 1.06 -2.12
N SER A 51 -12.49 2.31 -1.67
CA SER A 51 -13.33 3.45 -2.02
C SER A 51 -12.53 4.75 -2.12
N GLU A 52 -13.09 5.80 -2.74
CA GLU A 52 -12.46 7.13 -2.76
C GLU A 52 -12.22 7.67 -1.34
N GLU A 53 -13.14 7.41 -0.43
CA GLU A 53 -13.00 7.81 0.98
C GLU A 53 -11.83 7.10 1.66
N ASP A 54 -11.61 5.81 1.37
CA ASP A 54 -10.46 5.07 1.88
C ASP A 54 -9.14 5.66 1.38
N PHE A 55 -9.07 6.03 0.10
CA PHE A 55 -7.89 6.70 -0.44
C PHE A 55 -7.58 7.99 0.32
N ARG A 56 -8.59 8.83 0.60
CA ARG A 56 -8.41 10.08 1.36
C ARG A 56 -7.92 9.81 2.77
N LYS A 57 -8.58 8.90 3.49
CA LYS A 57 -8.18 8.51 4.85
C LYS A 57 -6.76 7.94 4.90
N VAL A 58 -6.38 7.11 3.92
CA VAL A 58 -5.03 6.55 3.84
C VAL A 58 -4.00 7.64 3.55
N ILE A 59 -4.28 8.56 2.61
CA ILE A 59 -3.40 9.70 2.32
C ILE A 59 -3.21 10.56 3.57
N GLU A 60 -4.28 10.92 4.26
CA GLU A 60 -4.22 11.70 5.50
C GLU A 60 -3.38 10.97 6.55
N ALA A 61 -3.65 9.69 6.77
CA ALA A 61 -2.92 8.87 7.75
C ALA A 61 -1.42 8.76 7.48
N VAL A 62 -1.02 8.56 6.22
CA VAL A 62 0.41 8.44 5.91
C VAL A 62 1.10 9.80 5.92
N MET A 63 0.41 10.90 5.60
CA MET A 63 0.96 12.25 5.62
C MET A 63 1.04 12.83 7.03
N GLU A 64 0.16 12.47 7.95
CA GLU A 64 0.27 12.82 9.37
C GLU A 64 1.59 12.32 9.97
N GLU A 65 2.07 11.18 9.55
CA GLU A 65 3.36 10.61 9.97
C GLU A 65 4.57 11.23 9.25
N GLN A 66 4.34 12.13 8.30
CA GLN A 66 5.36 12.84 7.52
C GLN A 66 5.27 14.37 7.73
N GLU A 67 4.82 14.81 8.91
CA GLU A 67 4.70 16.25 9.24
C GLU A 67 6.03 16.99 9.15
N ASP A 68 7.16 16.27 9.26
CA ASP A 68 8.51 16.81 9.13
C ASP A 68 9.04 16.86 7.69
N LEU A 69 8.22 16.49 6.70
CA LEU A 69 8.61 16.52 5.29
C LEU A 69 8.85 17.98 4.85
N GLU A 70 10.07 18.27 4.40
CA GLU A 70 10.45 19.61 3.97
C GLU A 70 9.92 19.96 2.57
N GLU A 71 9.70 21.24 2.29
CA GLU A 71 9.20 21.70 1.00
C GLU A 71 10.13 21.35 -0.18
N GLN A 72 11.43 21.19 0.08
CA GLN A 72 12.44 20.82 -0.91
C GLN A 72 12.77 19.33 -0.92
N GLU A 73 12.07 18.55 -0.15
CA GLU A 73 12.18 17.09 -0.10
C GLU A 73 11.04 16.46 -0.91
N ALA A 74 11.33 15.39 -1.63
CA ALA A 74 10.30 14.56 -2.25
C ALA A 74 10.09 13.29 -1.43
N LEU A 75 8.83 12.92 -1.19
CA LEU A 75 8.47 11.62 -0.64
C LEU A 75 8.08 10.67 -1.77
N VAL A 76 8.71 9.51 -1.82
CA VAL A 76 8.39 8.48 -2.83
C VAL A 76 7.93 7.22 -2.12
N PHE A 77 6.66 6.90 -2.28
CA PHE A 77 6.10 5.64 -1.81
C PHE A 77 6.39 4.51 -2.79
N MET A 78 6.88 3.41 -2.25
CA MET A 78 7.07 2.16 -2.99
C MET A 78 5.90 1.22 -2.73
N GLY A 79 5.00 1.07 -3.70
CA GLY A 79 3.99 0.00 -3.71
C GLY A 79 4.55 -1.29 -4.31
N HIS A 80 3.88 -2.41 -4.08
CA HIS A 80 4.28 -3.69 -4.68
C HIS A 80 4.10 -3.65 -6.20
N GLY A 81 2.92 -3.25 -6.66
CA GLY A 81 2.52 -3.40 -8.06
C GLY A 81 1.94 -4.79 -8.32
N THR A 82 1.27 -4.95 -9.45
CA THR A 82 0.68 -6.22 -9.86
C THR A 82 0.40 -6.23 -11.36
N GLU A 83 0.40 -7.40 -11.98
CA GLU A 83 -0.09 -7.59 -13.36
C GLU A 83 -1.63 -7.53 -13.45
N HIS A 84 -2.33 -7.52 -12.31
CA HIS A 84 -3.78 -7.47 -12.26
C HIS A 84 -4.32 -6.14 -12.80
N HIS A 85 -5.51 -6.17 -13.40
CA HIS A 85 -6.16 -4.97 -13.99
C HIS A 85 -6.43 -3.85 -12.96
N VAL A 86 -6.40 -4.12 -11.66
CA VAL A 86 -6.53 -3.13 -10.59
C VAL A 86 -5.28 -2.27 -10.41
N ASN A 87 -4.15 -2.64 -10.99
CA ASN A 87 -2.87 -1.94 -10.81
C ASN A 87 -2.93 -0.41 -11.03
N PRO A 88 -3.76 0.15 -11.95
CA PRO A 88 -3.90 1.60 -12.09
C PRO A 88 -4.29 2.35 -10.81
N VAL A 89 -4.71 1.66 -9.75
CA VAL A 89 -4.97 2.25 -8.43
C VAL A 89 -3.77 3.03 -7.89
N TYR A 90 -2.53 2.57 -8.17
CA TYR A 90 -1.33 3.28 -7.75
C TYR A 90 -1.14 4.63 -8.48
N ALA A 91 -1.49 4.68 -9.76
CA ALA A 91 -1.48 5.94 -10.51
C ALA A 91 -2.59 6.88 -10.04
N ALA A 92 -3.76 6.35 -9.68
CA ALA A 92 -4.84 7.14 -9.10
C ALA A 92 -4.44 7.69 -7.71
N LEU A 93 -3.79 6.88 -6.89
CA LEU A 93 -3.26 7.31 -5.60
C LEU A 93 -2.22 8.43 -5.77
N ASP A 94 -1.28 8.28 -6.69
CA ASP A 94 -0.28 9.30 -7.02
C ASP A 94 -0.94 10.63 -7.44
N TYR A 95 -1.97 10.57 -8.28
CA TYR A 95 -2.74 11.75 -8.67
C TYR A 95 -3.45 12.39 -7.46
N MET A 96 -4.09 11.59 -6.60
CA MET A 96 -4.83 12.09 -5.44
C MET A 96 -3.94 12.80 -4.42
N PHE A 97 -2.70 12.36 -4.22
CA PHE A 97 -1.73 13.11 -3.41
C PHE A 97 -1.56 14.54 -3.94
N LYS A 98 -1.39 14.71 -5.27
CA LYS A 98 -1.22 16.04 -5.88
C LYS A 98 -2.49 16.89 -5.78
N ASP A 99 -3.66 16.28 -6.01
CA ASP A 99 -4.96 16.95 -5.92
C ASP A 99 -5.24 17.47 -4.50
N LEU A 100 -4.80 16.74 -3.49
CA LEU A 100 -4.87 17.13 -2.08
C LEU A 100 -3.76 18.11 -1.64
N GLY A 101 -2.88 18.55 -2.56
CA GLY A 101 -1.87 19.56 -2.31
C GLY A 101 -0.46 19.02 -2.03
N TYR A 102 -0.26 17.73 -1.92
CA TYR A 102 1.04 17.09 -1.68
C TYR A 102 1.82 16.90 -2.98
N LYS A 103 2.29 18.01 -3.57
CA LYS A 103 2.88 18.04 -4.92
C LYS A 103 4.17 17.23 -5.05
N ASN A 104 4.96 17.15 -3.98
CA ASN A 104 6.24 16.43 -3.94
C ASN A 104 6.11 14.99 -3.43
N VAL A 105 4.90 14.47 -3.29
CA VAL A 105 4.66 13.06 -2.96
C VAL A 105 4.43 12.28 -4.24
N HIS A 106 5.13 11.19 -4.42
CA HIS A 106 5.06 10.33 -5.61
C HIS A 106 4.82 8.88 -5.21
N VAL A 107 4.16 8.14 -6.08
CA VAL A 107 3.95 6.70 -5.91
C VAL A 107 4.59 5.98 -7.08
N GLY A 108 5.43 5.02 -6.77
CA GLY A 108 5.96 4.05 -7.73
C GLY A 108 5.69 2.63 -7.25
N THR A 109 5.90 1.64 -8.11
CA THR A 109 5.75 0.22 -7.79
C THR A 109 7.01 -0.55 -8.19
N VAL A 110 7.26 -1.67 -7.48
CA VAL A 110 8.39 -2.55 -7.77
C VAL A 110 8.16 -3.29 -9.09
N GLU A 111 7.00 -3.92 -9.23
CA GLU A 111 6.74 -4.89 -10.30
C GLU A 111 5.91 -4.36 -11.48
N ALA A 112 5.39 -3.12 -11.39
CA ALA A 112 4.44 -2.64 -12.39
C ALA A 112 4.55 -1.13 -12.69
N TYR A 113 3.47 -0.52 -13.14
CA TYR A 113 3.36 0.91 -13.41
C TYR A 113 2.44 1.58 -12.37
N PRO A 114 2.78 2.80 -11.88
CA PRO A 114 3.98 3.59 -12.18
C PRO A 114 5.25 2.99 -11.58
N SER A 115 6.36 3.06 -12.31
CA SER A 115 7.66 2.61 -11.83
C SER A 115 8.42 3.74 -11.13
N LEU A 116 9.55 3.43 -10.49
CA LEU A 116 10.48 4.45 -9.97
C LEU A 116 10.83 5.48 -11.03
N GLU A 117 11.09 5.05 -12.28
CA GLU A 117 11.41 5.97 -13.38
C GLU A 117 10.25 6.93 -13.72
N SER A 118 9.01 6.51 -13.48
CA SER A 118 7.85 7.39 -13.63
C SER A 118 7.86 8.53 -12.61
N ALA A 119 8.16 8.23 -11.34
CA ALA A 119 8.34 9.23 -10.29
C ALA A 119 9.56 10.13 -10.57
N LEU A 120 10.70 9.53 -10.95
CA LEU A 120 11.92 10.27 -11.25
C LEU A 120 11.77 11.32 -12.35
N ARG A 121 10.99 11.04 -13.40
CA ARG A 121 10.73 12.04 -14.46
C ARG A 121 10.09 13.33 -13.90
N LEU A 122 9.25 13.21 -12.88
CA LEU A 122 8.62 14.35 -12.21
C LEU A 122 9.58 15.02 -11.21
N ILE A 123 10.33 14.23 -10.47
CA ILE A 123 11.29 14.70 -9.48
C ILE A 123 12.42 15.50 -10.15
N ARG A 124 12.96 15.05 -11.29
CA ARG A 124 14.03 15.74 -12.02
C ARG A 124 13.66 17.18 -12.43
N VAL A 125 12.38 17.46 -12.64
CA VAL A 125 11.92 18.80 -13.03
C VAL A 125 11.45 19.64 -11.84
N SER A 126 11.27 19.05 -10.65
CA SER A 126 10.83 19.78 -9.45
C SER A 126 11.97 20.59 -8.80
N GLY A 127 13.23 20.18 -9.02
CA GLY A 127 14.41 20.83 -8.43
C GLY A 127 14.75 20.36 -7.01
N VAL A 128 14.03 19.40 -6.45
CA VAL A 128 14.36 18.80 -5.14
C VAL A 128 15.73 18.11 -5.17
N LYS A 129 16.37 18.01 -4.02
CA LYS A 129 17.69 17.37 -3.85
C LYS A 129 17.65 16.23 -2.85
N GLU A 130 16.63 16.18 -2.05
CA GLU A 130 16.44 15.20 -1.00
C GLU A 130 15.22 14.33 -1.31
N ILE A 131 15.36 13.04 -1.14
CA ILE A 131 14.27 12.07 -1.38
C ILE A 131 14.14 11.18 -0.15
N ARG A 132 12.90 11.12 0.35
CA ARG A 132 12.50 10.17 1.38
C ARG A 132 11.78 9.01 0.71
N LEU A 133 12.26 7.79 0.92
CA LEU A 133 11.59 6.57 0.47
C LEU A 133 10.78 5.96 1.62
N ALA A 134 9.59 5.50 1.32
CA ALA A 134 8.75 4.77 2.28
C ALA A 134 7.97 3.65 1.58
N PRO A 135 7.78 2.48 2.21
CA PRO A 135 6.98 1.43 1.62
C PRO A 135 5.49 1.76 1.70
N PHE A 136 4.78 1.58 0.59
CA PHE A 136 3.31 1.58 0.55
C PHE A 136 2.81 0.12 0.55
N MET A 137 3.22 -0.60 1.57
CA MET A 137 2.94 -2.01 1.83
C MET A 137 2.62 -2.20 3.30
N VAL A 138 1.81 -3.20 3.64
CA VAL A 138 1.38 -3.44 5.04
C VAL A 138 2.56 -3.67 5.96
N VAL A 139 3.60 -4.37 5.45
CA VAL A 139 4.83 -4.66 6.18
C VAL A 139 6.02 -4.11 5.40
N ALA A 140 6.97 -3.51 6.09
CA ALA A 140 8.28 -3.17 5.53
C ALA A 140 9.16 -4.45 5.48
N GLY A 141 8.79 -5.36 4.56
CA GLY A 141 9.42 -6.68 4.37
C GLY A 141 10.53 -6.66 3.31
N ASP A 142 10.72 -7.79 2.62
CA ASP A 142 11.82 -8.01 1.69
C ASP A 142 11.96 -6.92 0.62
N HIS A 143 10.87 -6.46 0.01
CA HIS A 143 10.91 -5.38 -0.96
C HIS A 143 11.40 -4.05 -0.35
N ALA A 144 10.97 -3.72 0.87
CA ALA A 144 11.45 -2.51 1.53
C ALA A 144 12.93 -2.62 1.93
N ILE A 145 13.36 -3.80 2.35
CA ILE A 145 14.74 -4.05 2.78
C ILE A 145 15.70 -4.12 1.57
N ASN A 146 15.32 -4.85 0.53
CA ASN A 146 16.21 -5.15 -0.60
C ASN A 146 15.99 -4.17 -1.77
N ASP A 147 14.77 -4.10 -2.31
CA ASP A 147 14.50 -3.30 -3.52
C ASP A 147 14.43 -1.80 -3.25
N MET A 148 13.96 -1.38 -2.04
CA MET A 148 13.90 0.04 -1.70
C MET A 148 15.19 0.55 -1.07
N ALA A 149 15.62 -0.04 0.07
CA ALA A 149 16.68 0.48 0.92
C ALA A 149 18.00 -0.31 0.81
N GLY A 150 18.05 -1.35 -0.02
CA GLY A 150 19.22 -2.21 -0.19
C GLY A 150 20.43 -1.47 -0.74
N GLU A 151 21.59 -2.12 -0.64
CA GLU A 151 22.89 -1.59 -1.11
C GLU A 151 23.22 -2.03 -2.56
N GLU A 152 22.42 -2.93 -3.14
CA GLU A 152 22.60 -3.38 -4.52
C GLU A 152 22.34 -2.23 -5.51
N GLU A 153 23.02 -2.27 -6.66
CA GLU A 153 22.97 -1.19 -7.66
C GLU A 153 21.56 -0.93 -8.22
N ASP A 154 20.69 -1.92 -8.20
CA ASP A 154 19.32 -1.86 -8.71
C ASP A 154 18.28 -1.42 -7.64
N SER A 155 18.69 -1.31 -6.37
CA SER A 155 17.80 -0.77 -5.33
C SER A 155 17.39 0.67 -5.64
N TRP A 156 16.21 1.07 -5.21
CA TRP A 156 15.73 2.43 -5.41
C TRP A 156 16.67 3.47 -4.80
N LYS A 157 17.14 3.22 -3.58
CA LYS A 157 18.10 4.08 -2.90
C LYS A 157 19.38 4.26 -3.71
N SER A 158 20.05 3.17 -4.09
CA SER A 158 21.31 3.23 -4.83
C SER A 158 21.16 3.94 -6.18
N ARG A 159 20.06 3.69 -6.89
CA ARG A 159 19.76 4.35 -8.17
C ARG A 159 19.55 5.86 -8.00
N LEU A 160 18.86 6.30 -6.96
CA LEU A 160 18.63 7.71 -6.67
C LEU A 160 19.92 8.42 -6.23
N GLU A 161 20.71 7.77 -5.38
CA GLU A 161 22.03 8.29 -4.96
C GLU A 161 22.99 8.42 -6.15
N ALA A 162 22.98 7.47 -7.09
CA ALA A 162 23.77 7.54 -8.32
C ALA A 162 23.37 8.73 -9.22
N GLU A 163 22.11 9.19 -9.13
CA GLU A 163 21.66 10.42 -9.80
C GLU A 163 21.98 11.71 -9.02
N GLY A 164 22.57 11.58 -7.83
CA GLY A 164 23.02 12.72 -7.03
C GLY A 164 22.01 13.24 -6.01
N TYR A 165 20.97 12.49 -5.69
CA TYR A 165 20.04 12.80 -4.61
C TYR A 165 20.59 12.36 -3.26
N SER A 166 20.24 13.08 -2.19
CA SER A 166 20.38 12.61 -0.81
C SER A 166 19.15 11.76 -0.49
N VAL A 167 19.33 10.51 -0.05
CA VAL A 167 18.23 9.57 0.13
C VAL A 167 18.13 9.12 1.58
N SER A 168 16.94 9.26 2.15
CA SER A 168 16.55 8.68 3.42
C SER A 168 15.50 7.59 3.21
N CYS A 169 15.42 6.61 4.12
CA CYS A 169 14.47 5.51 4.05
C CYS A 169 13.69 5.38 5.36
N VAL A 170 12.37 5.43 5.28
CA VAL A 170 11.46 5.11 6.38
C VAL A 170 11.12 3.63 6.30
N MET A 171 11.59 2.83 7.27
CA MET A 171 11.37 1.39 7.31
C MET A 171 10.14 1.06 8.16
N LYS A 172 8.98 1.66 7.81
CA LYS A 172 7.72 1.53 8.54
C LYS A 172 6.62 1.12 7.57
N GLY A 173 6.04 -0.06 7.78
CA GLY A 173 4.93 -0.54 6.95
C GLY A 173 3.60 0.12 7.32
N LEU A 174 2.63 0.12 6.38
CA LEU A 174 1.30 0.72 6.59
C LEU A 174 0.58 0.14 7.81
N GLY A 175 0.80 -1.15 8.12
CA GLY A 175 0.22 -1.80 9.30
C GLY A 175 0.72 -1.28 10.65
N GLU A 176 1.77 -0.47 10.66
CA GLU A 176 2.32 0.15 11.87
C GLU A 176 1.71 1.54 12.17
N TYR A 177 0.97 2.11 11.20
CA TYR A 177 0.27 3.38 11.38
C TYR A 177 -1.06 3.15 12.08
N ARG A 178 -1.29 3.88 13.17
CA ARG A 178 -2.49 3.72 14.01
C ARG A 178 -3.79 3.93 13.23
N GLU A 179 -3.83 4.95 12.39
CA GLU A 179 -5.03 5.29 11.62
C GLU A 179 -5.30 4.24 10.53
N ILE A 180 -4.27 3.63 9.94
CA ILE A 180 -4.43 2.49 9.03
C ILE A 180 -5.00 1.26 9.76
N GLN A 181 -4.53 0.98 10.98
CA GLN A 181 -5.11 -0.09 11.80
C GLN A 181 -6.59 0.17 12.11
N ASN A 182 -6.93 1.43 12.42
CA ASN A 182 -8.30 1.85 12.67
C ASN A 182 -9.18 1.66 11.43
N LEU A 183 -8.68 1.96 10.23
CA LEU A 183 -9.39 1.78 8.98
C LEU A 183 -9.67 0.29 8.67
N TYR A 184 -8.69 -0.59 8.86
CA TYR A 184 -8.93 -2.04 8.76
C TYR A 184 -9.96 -2.52 9.79
N ALA A 185 -9.93 -1.99 11.02
CA ALA A 185 -10.91 -2.33 12.04
C ALA A 185 -12.32 -1.80 11.69
N GLU A 186 -12.42 -0.66 11.02
CA GLU A 186 -13.68 -0.12 10.47
C GLU A 186 -14.21 -1.03 9.36
N HIS A 187 -13.36 -1.46 8.42
CA HIS A 187 -13.73 -2.40 7.36
C HIS A 187 -14.22 -3.74 7.94
N ALA A 188 -13.56 -4.25 8.98
CA ALA A 188 -14.00 -5.46 9.68
C ALA A 188 -15.39 -5.29 10.31
N LYS A 189 -15.66 -4.15 10.98
CA LYS A 189 -16.97 -3.87 11.57
C LYS A 189 -18.09 -3.75 10.52
N ASN A 190 -17.72 -3.28 9.32
CA ASN A 190 -18.63 -3.09 8.18
C ASN A 190 -18.63 -4.27 7.21
N ALA A 191 -18.03 -5.41 7.62
CA ALA A 191 -17.94 -6.62 6.79
C ALA A 191 -19.34 -7.05 6.32
N LYS A 192 -19.43 -7.36 5.02
CA LYS A 192 -20.71 -7.75 4.39
C LYS A 192 -20.83 -9.27 4.33
N PRO A 193 -22.03 -9.82 4.47
CA PRO A 193 -22.27 -11.23 4.17
C PRO A 193 -21.82 -11.57 2.74
N LEU A 194 -21.26 -12.76 2.60
CA LEU A 194 -20.83 -13.31 1.31
C LEU A 194 -22.04 -13.71 0.47
#